data_9743ce51a95a60e744879079da44fc4a
#
_entry.id   9743ce51a95a60e744879079da44fc4a
#
_cell.length_a   1.000
_cell.length_b   1.000
_cell.length_c   1.000
_cell.angle_alpha   90.00
_cell.angle_beta   90.00
_cell.angle_gamma   90.00
#
_symmetry.space_group_name_H-M   'P 1'
#
loop_
_entity.id
_entity.type
_entity.pdbx_description
1 polymer ?
#
loop_
_entity_poly.entity_id
_entity_poly.type
_entity_poly.pdbx_seq_one_letter_code
_entity_poly.pdbx_strand_id
1 'polypeptide(L)'
;LDGGTNWKWMTVKGFEKTDFRDIEAFDKTTAVIMGIAEPAYILRTIDGGDTWQLVFENKTKGMFLDAMEFWNEQAGIVIGDPINGHFFIARTFDGGQSWQGIPENLSPVADSGEACFASSGTNIRKLTKKEAVFITGGLVSHVQVRNKKIRLPLIDGKETTGANSIAVKNKKTWMVVGGDFNTKDSSTKNAVISFDGGKTFVLPDVPPTGYRSCVEFLKKKQWITCGLNGVDITNDDGKTFSNISKEGFHVLRKAKKGKTVYFAGGGGRIGKMVW
;
A
#
# COMPACT_ATOMS: atom_id res chain seq x y z
N LEU A 1 -13.62 7.11 -15.99
CA LEU A 1 -14.81 7.93 -15.94
C LEU A 1 -16.07 7.17 -16.43
N ASP A 2 -15.84 6.05 -17.11
CA ASP A 2 -16.87 5.13 -17.62
C ASP A 2 -16.96 3.82 -16.80
N GLY A 3 -16.46 3.85 -15.56
CA GLY A 3 -16.45 2.67 -14.69
C GLY A 3 -15.45 1.61 -15.13
N GLY A 4 -14.37 2.01 -15.82
CA GLY A 4 -13.32 1.11 -16.29
C GLY A 4 -13.74 0.24 -17.47
N THR A 5 -14.62 0.74 -18.31
CA THR A 5 -14.99 0.09 -19.59
C THR A 5 -13.90 0.31 -20.64
N ASN A 6 -13.31 1.51 -20.64
CA ASN A 6 -12.19 1.86 -21.52
C ASN A 6 -10.98 2.28 -20.67
N TRP A 7 -9.79 1.92 -21.15
CA TRP A 7 -8.51 2.26 -20.54
C TRP A 7 -7.59 2.89 -21.59
N LYS A 8 -6.91 3.96 -21.20
CA LYS A 8 -5.95 4.67 -22.06
C LYS A 8 -4.60 4.74 -21.35
N TRP A 9 -3.54 4.39 -22.04
CA TRP A 9 -2.19 4.68 -21.57
C TRP A 9 -1.93 6.18 -21.65
N MET A 10 -1.30 6.69 -20.59
CA MET A 10 -0.91 8.08 -20.51
C MET A 10 0.58 8.15 -20.15
N THR A 11 1.33 8.92 -20.92
CA THR A 11 2.73 9.19 -20.65
C THR A 11 2.85 10.51 -19.91
N VAL A 12 3.57 10.52 -18.81
CA VAL A 12 3.85 11.74 -18.04
C VAL A 12 5.05 12.43 -18.69
N LYS A 13 4.79 13.50 -19.42
CA LYS A 13 5.84 14.25 -20.16
C LYS A 13 6.94 14.75 -19.23
N GLY A 14 8.19 14.44 -19.58
CA GLY A 14 9.38 14.75 -18.78
C GLY A 14 9.70 13.72 -17.69
N PHE A 15 8.81 12.72 -17.48
CA PHE A 15 8.95 11.65 -16.49
C PHE A 15 8.70 10.26 -17.10
N GLU A 16 9.01 10.08 -18.38
CA GLU A 16 8.72 8.88 -19.18
C GLU A 16 9.42 7.62 -18.63
N LYS A 17 10.50 7.80 -17.88
CA LYS A 17 11.29 6.71 -17.27
C LYS A 17 11.01 6.53 -15.79
N THR A 18 10.13 7.33 -15.20
CA THR A 18 9.81 7.26 -13.77
C THR A 18 8.90 6.06 -13.50
N ASP A 19 9.26 5.24 -12.52
CA ASP A 19 8.43 4.15 -12.03
C ASP A 19 7.40 4.71 -11.04
N PHE A 20 6.18 4.96 -11.51
CA PHE A 20 5.07 5.43 -10.69
C PHE A 20 4.37 4.23 -10.06
N ARG A 21 4.28 4.20 -8.72
CA ARG A 21 3.70 3.06 -7.98
C ARG A 21 2.54 3.39 -7.07
N ASP A 22 2.21 4.65 -6.88
CA ASP A 22 1.00 5.01 -6.13
C ASP A 22 0.29 6.20 -6.76
N ILE A 23 -1.04 6.22 -6.59
CA ILE A 23 -1.92 7.26 -7.10
C ILE A 23 -3.07 7.51 -6.13
N GLU A 24 -3.32 8.78 -5.80
CA GLU A 24 -4.58 9.22 -5.18
C GLU A 24 -5.34 10.13 -6.14
N ALA A 25 -6.54 9.71 -6.53
CA ALA A 25 -7.46 10.51 -7.34
C ALA A 25 -8.57 11.08 -6.44
N PHE A 26 -8.68 12.40 -6.40
CA PHE A 26 -9.69 13.11 -5.61
C PHE A 26 -11.02 13.19 -6.37
N ASP A 27 -10.93 13.52 -7.64
CA ASP A 27 -12.06 13.61 -8.57
C ASP A 27 -11.65 13.20 -10.00
N LYS A 28 -12.43 13.57 -11.02
CA LYS A 28 -12.16 13.23 -12.43
C LYS A 28 -11.01 14.04 -13.06
N THR A 29 -10.59 15.14 -12.43
CA THR A 29 -9.57 16.07 -12.94
C THR A 29 -8.35 16.14 -12.05
N THR A 30 -8.49 15.90 -10.75
CA THR A 30 -7.44 16.12 -9.76
C THR A 30 -6.91 14.81 -9.22
N ALA A 31 -5.61 14.58 -9.39
CA ALA A 31 -4.90 13.43 -8.87
C ALA A 31 -3.44 13.77 -8.51
N VAL A 32 -2.87 12.95 -7.65
CA VAL A 32 -1.46 12.95 -7.27
C VAL A 32 -0.88 11.58 -7.61
N ILE A 33 0.30 11.52 -8.22
CA ILE A 33 1.05 10.28 -8.48
C ILE A 33 2.43 10.37 -7.84
N MET A 34 2.96 9.21 -7.46
CA MET A 34 4.23 9.08 -6.76
C MET A 34 5.17 8.15 -7.51
N GLY A 35 6.35 8.68 -7.90
CA GLY A 35 7.48 7.93 -8.42
C GLY A 35 8.43 7.56 -7.28
N ILE A 36 8.95 6.33 -7.31
CA ILE A 36 9.58 5.72 -6.15
C ILE A 36 11.05 6.05 -5.94
N ALA A 37 11.87 5.93 -6.98
CA ALA A 37 13.30 5.88 -6.83
C ALA A 37 13.99 7.18 -7.19
N GLU A 38 15.23 7.26 -6.79
CA GLU A 38 16.10 8.45 -6.77
C GLU A 38 16.42 8.97 -8.18
N PRO A 39 16.01 10.21 -8.45
CA PRO A 39 15.22 11.04 -7.54
C PRO A 39 13.80 10.54 -7.40
N ALA A 40 13.25 10.64 -6.17
CA ALA A 40 11.86 10.38 -5.92
C ALA A 40 11.00 11.60 -6.25
N TYR A 41 9.84 11.38 -6.87
CA TYR A 41 8.98 12.46 -7.35
C TYR A 41 7.55 12.31 -6.85
N ILE A 42 6.89 13.44 -6.59
CA ILE A 42 5.43 13.49 -6.52
C ILE A 42 4.96 14.53 -7.54
N LEU A 43 4.00 14.14 -8.36
CA LEU A 43 3.40 15.01 -9.37
C LEU A 43 1.90 15.14 -9.12
N ARG A 44 1.35 16.28 -9.47
CA ARG A 44 -0.07 16.59 -9.33
C ARG A 44 -0.65 17.07 -10.65
N THR A 45 -1.84 16.60 -10.97
CA THR A 45 -2.67 17.09 -12.09
C THR A 45 -3.96 17.74 -11.58
N ILE A 46 -4.52 18.64 -12.38
CA ILE A 46 -5.85 19.26 -12.17
C ILE A 46 -6.71 19.23 -13.45
N ASP A 47 -6.24 18.55 -14.48
CA ASP A 47 -6.89 18.47 -15.81
C ASP A 47 -7.10 17.02 -16.27
N GLY A 48 -7.11 16.07 -15.33
CA GLY A 48 -7.36 14.66 -15.62
C GLY A 48 -6.14 13.91 -16.15
N GLY A 49 -4.94 14.48 -15.95
CA GLY A 49 -3.67 13.89 -16.33
C GLY A 49 -3.17 14.34 -17.69
N ASP A 50 -3.79 15.33 -18.33
CA ASP A 50 -3.29 15.92 -19.57
C ASP A 50 -1.98 16.67 -19.31
N THR A 51 -1.87 17.36 -18.16
CA THR A 51 -0.61 17.93 -17.66
C THR A 51 -0.32 17.55 -16.23
N TRP A 52 0.96 17.50 -15.87
CA TRP A 52 1.44 17.13 -14.54
C TRP A 52 2.45 18.16 -14.03
N GLN A 53 2.24 18.66 -12.84
CA GLN A 53 3.15 19.56 -12.14
C GLN A 53 3.99 18.78 -11.14
N LEU A 54 5.31 18.98 -11.15
CA LEU A 54 6.21 18.49 -10.12
C LEU A 54 5.96 19.28 -8.83
N VAL A 55 5.53 18.60 -7.76
CA VAL A 55 5.18 19.20 -6.46
C VAL A 55 6.11 18.75 -5.32
N PHE A 56 6.92 17.70 -5.58
CA PHE A 56 7.95 17.24 -4.66
C PHE A 56 9.05 16.52 -5.43
N GLU A 57 10.30 16.81 -5.07
CA GLU A 57 11.49 16.11 -5.56
C GLU A 57 12.43 15.86 -4.38
N ASN A 58 12.95 14.64 -4.27
CA ASN A 58 13.99 14.31 -3.31
C ASN A 58 15.13 13.53 -3.99
N LYS A 59 16.33 14.12 -3.99
CA LYS A 59 17.57 13.59 -4.59
C LYS A 59 18.50 12.95 -3.58
N THR A 60 18.07 12.80 -2.33
CA THR A 60 18.89 12.16 -1.30
C THR A 60 19.25 10.75 -1.75
N LYS A 61 20.54 10.41 -1.66
CA LYS A 61 21.01 9.06 -2.00
C LYS A 61 20.29 7.99 -1.17
N GLY A 62 19.76 6.98 -1.84
CA GLY A 62 18.97 5.91 -1.22
C GLY A 62 17.51 6.29 -0.98
N MET A 63 17.04 7.45 -1.44
CA MET A 63 15.63 7.83 -1.35
C MET A 63 14.75 6.87 -2.15
N PHE A 64 13.78 6.29 -1.47
CA PHE A 64 12.78 5.43 -2.07
C PHE A 64 11.42 5.67 -1.39
N LEU A 65 10.41 6.07 -2.15
CA LEU A 65 9.06 6.27 -1.65
C LEU A 65 8.22 5.01 -1.86
N ASP A 66 7.42 4.62 -0.86
CA ASP A 66 6.71 3.35 -0.87
C ASP A 66 5.20 3.47 -1.03
N ALA A 67 4.59 4.40 -0.33
CA ALA A 67 3.15 4.58 -0.37
C ALA A 67 2.71 5.96 0.07
N MET A 68 1.51 6.32 -0.34
CA MET A 68 0.84 7.57 -0.06
C MET A 68 -0.58 7.31 0.44
N GLU A 69 -1.03 8.06 1.44
CA GLU A 69 -2.40 7.97 1.96
C GLU A 69 -2.94 9.37 2.26
N PHE A 70 -4.17 9.64 1.86
CA PHE A 70 -4.85 10.90 2.18
C PHE A 70 -5.99 10.70 3.16
N TRP A 71 -6.04 11.55 4.22
CA TRP A 71 -7.18 11.57 5.15
C TRP A 71 -8.41 12.21 4.54
N ASN A 72 -8.19 13.23 3.73
CA ASN A 72 -9.18 14.01 2.99
C ASN A 72 -8.49 14.69 1.79
N GLU A 73 -9.20 15.47 1.02
CA GLU A 73 -8.68 16.15 -0.17
C GLU A 73 -7.55 17.15 0.10
N GLN A 74 -7.29 17.54 1.36
CA GLN A 74 -6.25 18.50 1.73
C GLN A 74 -5.04 17.85 2.41
N ALA A 75 -5.28 16.90 3.30
CA ALA A 75 -4.23 16.35 4.17
C ALA A 75 -3.82 14.95 3.74
N GLY A 76 -2.53 14.76 3.48
CA GLY A 76 -1.91 13.49 3.08
C GLY A 76 -0.56 13.26 3.74
N ILE A 77 -0.09 12.03 3.61
CA ILE A 77 1.21 11.55 4.09
C ILE A 77 1.81 10.63 3.03
N VAL A 78 3.12 10.70 2.85
CA VAL A 78 3.91 9.74 2.10
C VAL A 78 4.94 9.13 3.03
N ILE A 79 5.19 7.83 2.87
CA ILE A 79 6.24 7.11 3.56
C ILE A 79 7.24 6.56 2.55
N GLY A 80 8.47 6.36 3.00
CA GLY A 80 9.55 5.75 2.22
C GLY A 80 10.50 4.98 3.11
N ASP A 81 11.41 4.28 2.45
CA ASP A 81 12.45 3.48 3.08
C ASP A 81 13.32 4.28 4.07
N PRO A 82 13.99 3.60 4.97
CA PRO A 82 14.84 4.25 5.96
C PRO A 82 16.05 4.96 5.34
N ILE A 83 16.23 6.22 5.70
CA ILE A 83 17.46 6.99 5.49
C ILE A 83 18.10 7.20 6.87
N ASN A 84 19.38 6.89 7.01
CA ASN A 84 20.11 6.96 8.31
C ASN A 84 19.40 6.21 9.46
N GLY A 85 18.69 5.12 9.16
CA GLY A 85 17.97 4.33 10.15
C GLY A 85 16.60 4.89 10.57
N HIS A 86 16.09 5.91 9.88
CA HIS A 86 14.76 6.48 10.11
C HIS A 86 13.91 6.43 8.85
N PHE A 87 12.66 5.96 8.95
CA PHE A 87 11.73 5.96 7.83
C PHE A 87 11.48 7.37 7.32
N PHE A 88 11.58 7.56 6.00
CA PHE A 88 11.24 8.84 5.40
C PHE A 88 9.74 9.09 5.49
N ILE A 89 9.36 10.28 5.93
CA ILE A 89 7.96 10.72 5.99
C ILE A 89 7.87 12.16 5.49
N ALA A 90 6.92 12.44 4.59
CA ALA A 90 6.53 13.80 4.26
C ALA A 90 5.01 13.96 4.34
N ARG A 91 4.55 15.19 4.57
CA ARG A 91 3.13 15.53 4.70
C ARG A 91 2.74 16.67 3.78
N THR A 92 1.49 16.65 3.36
CA THR A 92 0.82 17.75 2.69
C THR A 92 -0.41 18.19 3.48
N PHE A 93 -0.77 19.48 3.39
CA PHE A 93 -1.96 20.06 4.00
C PHE A 93 -2.74 20.94 3.01
N ASP A 94 -2.36 20.89 1.74
CA ASP A 94 -2.89 21.70 0.64
C ASP A 94 -3.33 20.86 -0.59
N GLY A 95 -3.69 19.60 -0.35
CA GLY A 95 -4.14 18.69 -1.42
C GLY A 95 -3.01 18.22 -2.32
N GLY A 96 -1.79 18.12 -1.78
CA GLY A 96 -0.62 17.65 -2.51
C GLY A 96 0.02 18.70 -3.41
N GLN A 97 -0.28 20.00 -3.23
CA GLN A 97 0.38 21.08 -3.96
C GLN A 97 1.81 21.30 -3.46
N SER A 98 2.03 21.05 -2.17
CA SER A 98 3.37 21.03 -1.57
C SER A 98 3.50 19.91 -0.55
N TRP A 99 4.73 19.45 -0.32
CA TRP A 99 5.06 18.40 0.63
C TRP A 99 6.21 18.81 1.52
N GLN A 100 6.09 18.53 2.80
CA GLN A 100 7.11 18.86 3.79
C GLN A 100 7.59 17.60 4.50
N GLY A 101 8.89 17.33 4.42
CA GLY A 101 9.54 16.23 5.16
C GLY A 101 9.48 16.46 6.66
N ILE A 102 9.24 15.39 7.41
CA ILE A 102 9.35 15.41 8.87
C ILE A 102 10.84 15.33 9.25
N PRO A 103 11.32 16.10 10.23
CA PRO A 103 12.68 15.96 10.74
C PRO A 103 13.01 14.51 11.14
N GLU A 104 14.22 14.06 10.82
CA GLU A 104 14.67 12.68 11.05
C GLU A 104 14.46 12.22 12.51
N ASN A 105 14.79 13.07 13.47
CA ASN A 105 14.61 12.78 14.89
C ASN A 105 13.16 12.64 15.37
N LEU A 106 12.17 12.97 14.52
CA LEU A 106 10.74 12.79 14.77
C LEU A 106 10.15 11.63 13.95
N SER A 107 10.93 11.06 13.04
CA SER A 107 10.54 9.92 12.19
C SER A 107 10.75 8.60 12.93
N PRO A 108 9.93 7.57 12.67
CA PRO A 108 10.09 6.25 13.27
C PRO A 108 11.45 5.63 12.93
N VAL A 109 12.07 4.99 13.92
CA VAL A 109 13.35 4.28 13.76
C VAL A 109 13.10 2.92 13.12
N ALA A 110 13.90 2.57 12.12
CA ALA A 110 13.94 1.25 11.51
C ALA A 110 14.93 0.34 12.24
N ASP A 111 14.62 -0.95 12.31
CA ASP A 111 15.59 -1.98 12.68
C ASP A 111 16.51 -2.30 11.49
N SER A 112 17.63 -2.94 11.74
CA SER A 112 18.56 -3.33 10.67
C SER A 112 17.87 -4.25 9.66
N GLY A 113 17.88 -3.87 8.36
CA GLY A 113 17.26 -4.60 7.27
C GLY A 113 15.74 -4.53 7.24
N GLU A 114 15.13 -3.61 8.01
CA GLU A 114 13.71 -3.29 7.92
C GLU A 114 13.46 -2.28 6.78
N ALA A 115 12.45 -2.52 5.96
CA ALA A 115 12.09 -1.69 4.80
C ALA A 115 10.58 -1.65 4.60
N CYS A 116 10.11 -0.74 3.78
CA CYS A 116 8.75 -0.78 3.24
C CYS A 116 8.75 -1.48 1.86
N PHE A 117 7.57 -1.76 1.31
CA PHE A 117 7.45 -2.39 -0.01
C PHE A 117 6.46 -1.64 -0.91
N ALA A 118 6.97 -0.96 -1.92
CA ALA A 118 6.18 -0.21 -2.92
C ALA A 118 5.45 -1.13 -3.92
N SER A 119 4.90 -2.25 -3.46
CA SER A 119 4.27 -3.25 -4.33
C SER A 119 2.83 -2.91 -4.74
N SER A 120 2.14 -2.10 -3.93
CA SER A 120 0.72 -1.80 -4.15
C SER A 120 0.26 -0.42 -3.64
N GLY A 121 1.16 0.40 -3.05
CA GLY A 121 0.79 1.65 -2.38
C GLY A 121 -0.16 1.44 -1.19
N THR A 122 -0.15 0.26 -0.56
CA THR A 122 -1.11 -0.10 0.49
C THR A 122 -0.47 -0.51 1.81
N ASN A 123 0.80 -0.23 1.99
CA ASN A 123 1.52 -0.44 3.24
C ASN A 123 1.27 0.66 4.29
N ILE A 124 0.54 1.73 3.93
CA ILE A 124 0.02 2.75 4.86
C ILE A 124 -1.49 2.86 4.73
N ARG A 125 -2.20 3.07 5.85
CA ARG A 125 -3.64 3.34 5.90
C ARG A 125 -3.98 4.35 6.98
N LYS A 126 -4.96 5.21 6.68
CA LYS A 126 -5.59 6.04 7.71
C LYS A 126 -6.30 5.17 8.75
N LEU A 127 -6.03 5.42 10.01
CA LEU A 127 -6.65 4.76 11.14
C LEU A 127 -7.78 5.61 11.75
N THR A 128 -7.55 6.90 11.84
CA THR A 128 -8.52 7.90 12.31
C THR A 128 -8.41 9.16 11.43
N LYS A 129 -9.18 10.20 11.74
CA LYS A 129 -9.08 11.49 11.04
C LYS A 129 -7.72 12.20 11.21
N LYS A 130 -6.86 11.74 12.13
CA LYS A 130 -5.57 12.38 12.46
C LYS A 130 -4.40 11.40 12.50
N GLU A 131 -4.65 10.10 12.34
CA GLU A 131 -3.65 9.06 12.53
C GLU A 131 -3.60 8.12 11.33
N ALA A 132 -2.41 7.74 10.95
CA ALA A 132 -2.14 6.64 10.03
C ALA A 132 -1.43 5.50 10.76
N VAL A 133 -1.52 4.33 10.18
CA VAL A 133 -0.76 3.14 10.53
C VAL A 133 -0.04 2.67 9.28
N PHE A 134 1.23 2.30 9.39
CA PHE A 134 1.97 1.68 8.30
C PHE A 134 2.68 0.41 8.75
N ILE A 135 3.05 -0.41 7.80
CA ILE A 135 3.71 -1.70 8.01
C ILE A 135 5.03 -1.75 7.28
N THR A 136 5.91 -2.59 7.80
CA THR A 136 7.26 -2.79 7.30
C THR A 136 7.54 -4.29 7.14
N GLY A 137 8.52 -4.61 6.32
CA GLY A 137 9.01 -5.97 6.07
C GLY A 137 10.53 -5.99 5.97
N GLY A 138 11.09 -6.98 5.28
CA GLY A 138 12.52 -7.24 5.19
C GLY A 138 12.96 -8.27 6.21
N LEU A 139 14.08 -8.02 6.88
CA LEU A 139 14.61 -8.94 7.91
C LEU A 139 13.69 -9.03 9.13
N VAL A 140 12.81 -8.05 9.32
CA VAL A 140 11.82 -8.00 10.39
C VAL A 140 10.60 -7.23 9.92
N SER A 141 9.42 -7.61 10.41
CA SER A 141 8.15 -6.96 10.06
C SER A 141 7.48 -6.34 11.27
N HIS A 142 7.06 -5.08 11.14
CA HIS A 142 6.34 -4.37 12.19
C HIS A 142 5.10 -3.64 11.67
N VAL A 143 4.18 -3.37 12.58
CA VAL A 143 3.20 -2.29 12.47
C VAL A 143 3.74 -1.08 13.21
N GLN A 144 3.76 0.05 12.53
CA GLN A 144 4.09 1.36 13.11
C GLN A 144 2.79 2.14 13.29
N VAL A 145 2.44 2.46 14.53
CA VAL A 145 1.25 3.26 14.85
C VAL A 145 1.56 4.22 16.00
N ARG A 146 1.41 5.53 15.76
CA ARG A 146 1.88 6.56 16.70
C ARG A 146 3.37 6.36 17.00
N ASN A 147 3.71 6.27 18.31
CA ASN A 147 5.08 6.01 18.77
C ASN A 147 5.29 4.53 19.16
N LYS A 148 4.44 3.63 18.61
CA LYS A 148 4.51 2.20 18.91
C LYS A 148 4.96 1.43 17.68
N LYS A 149 5.93 0.57 17.89
CA LYS A 149 6.44 -0.41 16.95
C LYS A 149 6.05 -1.80 17.47
N ILE A 150 5.23 -2.52 16.73
CA ILE A 150 4.64 -3.80 17.16
C ILE A 150 5.05 -4.86 16.14
N ARG A 151 5.76 -5.90 16.60
CA ARG A 151 6.22 -6.98 15.74
C ARG A 151 5.05 -7.78 15.16
N LEU A 152 5.13 -8.07 13.87
CA LEU A 152 4.19 -8.93 13.16
C LEU A 152 4.69 -10.38 13.12
N PRO A 153 3.86 -11.39 13.40
CA PRO A 153 4.23 -12.80 13.29
C PRO A 153 4.12 -13.32 11.84
N LEU A 154 4.55 -12.51 10.87
CA LEU A 154 4.69 -12.90 9.47
C LEU A 154 6.03 -13.61 9.23
N ILE A 155 6.18 -14.22 8.05
CA ILE A 155 7.50 -14.71 7.63
C ILE A 155 8.45 -13.53 7.51
N ASP A 156 9.66 -13.69 8.02
CA ASP A 156 10.71 -12.66 8.00
C ASP A 156 12.11 -13.29 7.83
N GLY A 157 13.18 -12.51 7.99
CA GLY A 157 14.56 -12.96 7.95
C GLY A 157 15.24 -12.87 6.58
N LYS A 158 14.56 -12.35 5.55
CA LYS A 158 15.15 -12.03 4.25
C LYS A 158 14.68 -10.66 3.79
N GLU A 159 15.45 -9.98 2.97
CA GLU A 159 15.06 -8.69 2.36
C GLU A 159 13.78 -8.79 1.50
N THR A 160 13.39 -9.99 1.09
CA THR A 160 12.23 -10.27 0.24
C THR A 160 10.98 -10.70 1.01
N THR A 161 11.08 -10.80 2.36
CA THR A 161 10.00 -11.30 3.22
C THR A 161 9.29 -10.20 3.98
N GLY A 162 8.09 -10.50 4.47
CA GLY A 162 7.39 -9.67 5.44
C GLY A 162 6.11 -9.04 4.95
N ALA A 163 5.68 -7.98 5.63
CA ALA A 163 4.41 -7.33 5.38
C ALA A 163 4.46 -6.43 4.14
N ASN A 164 3.43 -6.51 3.30
CA ASN A 164 3.31 -5.72 2.05
C ASN A 164 2.08 -4.82 2.02
N SER A 165 1.00 -5.22 2.65
CA SER A 165 -0.27 -4.49 2.61
C SER A 165 -1.03 -4.60 3.91
N ILE A 166 -1.62 -3.48 4.34
CA ILE A 166 -2.53 -3.42 5.48
C ILE A 166 -3.88 -2.88 5.06
N ALA A 167 -4.96 -3.47 5.56
CA ALA A 167 -6.29 -2.91 5.46
C ALA A 167 -6.94 -2.78 6.84
N VAL A 168 -7.67 -1.68 7.03
CA VAL A 168 -8.31 -1.30 8.29
C VAL A 168 -9.81 -1.32 8.11
N LYS A 169 -10.51 -2.25 8.78
CA LYS A 169 -11.97 -2.30 8.84
C LYS A 169 -12.51 -1.26 9.81
N ASN A 170 -11.87 -1.13 10.96
CA ASN A 170 -12.20 -0.18 12.02
C ASN A 170 -11.03 -0.07 13.01
N LYS A 171 -11.18 0.71 14.09
CA LYS A 171 -10.13 0.91 15.09
C LYS A 171 -9.60 -0.37 15.75
N LYS A 172 -10.34 -1.48 15.70
CA LYS A 172 -9.97 -2.75 16.35
C LYS A 172 -9.51 -3.82 15.36
N THR A 173 -10.10 -3.87 14.15
CA THR A 173 -9.89 -4.98 13.22
C THR A 173 -9.05 -4.54 12.03
N TRP A 174 -7.84 -5.12 11.95
CA TRP A 174 -6.86 -4.86 10.90
C TRP A 174 -6.39 -6.18 10.30
N MET A 175 -6.13 -6.20 9.02
CA MET A 175 -5.54 -7.34 8.34
C MET A 175 -4.24 -6.89 7.66
N VAL A 176 -3.19 -7.68 7.83
CA VAL A 176 -1.91 -7.48 7.16
C VAL A 176 -1.61 -8.72 6.34
N VAL A 177 -1.19 -8.52 5.11
CA VAL A 177 -0.74 -9.59 4.21
C VAL A 177 0.66 -9.30 3.67
N GLY A 178 1.34 -10.36 3.24
CA GLY A 178 2.68 -10.28 2.69
C GLY A 178 3.18 -11.64 2.24
N GLY A 179 4.34 -12.04 2.71
CA GLY A 179 4.99 -13.31 2.36
C GLY A 179 6.41 -13.10 1.86
N ASP A 180 6.91 -14.01 1.03
CA ASP A 180 8.18 -13.88 0.32
C ASP A 180 7.88 -13.74 -1.18
N PHE A 181 8.16 -12.59 -1.78
CA PHE A 181 7.87 -12.36 -3.20
C PHE A 181 8.77 -13.17 -4.15
N ASN A 182 9.89 -13.72 -3.66
CA ASN A 182 10.72 -14.65 -4.40
C ASN A 182 10.20 -16.09 -4.35
N THR A 183 9.34 -16.42 -3.38
CA THR A 183 8.67 -17.71 -3.27
C THR A 183 7.15 -17.53 -3.31
N LYS A 184 6.67 -16.95 -4.40
CA LYS A 184 5.29 -16.47 -4.58
C LYS A 184 4.20 -17.49 -4.27
N ASP A 185 4.50 -18.78 -4.35
CA ASP A 185 3.55 -19.87 -4.10
C ASP A 185 3.57 -20.37 -2.64
N SER A 186 4.46 -19.83 -1.80
CA SER A 186 4.51 -20.14 -0.37
C SER A 186 3.43 -19.37 0.41
N SER A 187 2.61 -20.10 1.16
CA SER A 187 1.61 -19.55 2.07
C SER A 187 2.07 -19.45 3.52
N THR A 188 3.36 -19.69 3.77
CA THR A 188 3.93 -19.68 5.12
C THR A 188 3.84 -18.30 5.74
N LYS A 189 3.04 -18.15 6.82
CA LYS A 189 2.89 -16.92 7.59
C LYS A 189 2.73 -15.66 6.72
N ASN A 190 1.87 -15.74 5.71
CA ASN A 190 1.68 -14.68 4.70
C ASN A 190 0.50 -13.74 5.00
N ALA A 191 -0.23 -13.97 6.09
CA ALA A 191 -1.33 -13.11 6.55
C ALA A 191 -1.45 -13.15 8.07
N VAL A 192 -1.87 -12.03 8.65
CA VAL A 192 -2.19 -11.92 10.08
C VAL A 192 -3.35 -10.95 10.29
N ILE A 193 -4.15 -11.19 11.34
CA ILE A 193 -5.30 -10.38 11.69
C ILE A 193 -5.19 -9.92 13.14
N SER A 194 -5.55 -8.65 13.39
CA SER A 194 -5.77 -8.11 14.73
C SER A 194 -7.25 -7.80 14.94
N PHE A 195 -7.74 -8.07 16.15
CA PHE A 195 -9.10 -7.72 16.61
C PHE A 195 -9.11 -6.74 17.79
N ASP A 196 -7.93 -6.26 18.20
CA ASP A 196 -7.74 -5.44 19.39
C ASP A 196 -7.02 -4.11 19.13
N GLY A 197 -6.96 -3.70 17.84
CA GLY A 197 -6.34 -2.45 17.42
C GLY A 197 -4.83 -2.55 17.29
N GLY A 198 -4.35 -3.71 16.83
CA GLY A 198 -2.93 -3.96 16.55
C GLY A 198 -2.11 -4.32 17.78
N LYS A 199 -2.73 -4.62 18.92
CA LYS A 199 -1.99 -5.04 20.12
C LYS A 199 -1.50 -6.48 19.99
N THR A 200 -2.36 -7.36 19.41
CA THR A 200 -2.04 -8.75 19.09
C THR A 200 -2.44 -9.07 17.66
N PHE A 201 -1.74 -10.04 17.07
CA PHE A 201 -2.01 -10.55 15.73
C PHE A 201 -2.07 -12.08 15.76
N VAL A 202 -3.03 -12.64 15.04
CA VAL A 202 -3.23 -14.08 14.89
C VAL A 202 -3.09 -14.51 13.44
N LEU A 203 -2.58 -15.71 13.22
CA LEU A 203 -2.52 -16.34 11.90
C LEU A 203 -3.89 -16.90 11.52
N PRO A 204 -4.25 -16.93 10.22
CA PRO A 204 -5.42 -17.67 9.74
C PRO A 204 -5.27 -19.17 9.93
N ASP A 205 -6.41 -19.87 10.12
CA ASP A 205 -6.47 -21.34 10.11
C ASP A 205 -6.18 -21.91 8.70
N VAL A 206 -6.69 -21.22 7.66
CA VAL A 206 -6.39 -21.47 6.25
C VAL A 206 -5.88 -20.19 5.61
N PRO A 207 -4.56 -20.06 5.36
CA PRO A 207 -3.98 -18.82 4.84
C PRO A 207 -4.30 -18.61 3.34
N PRO A 208 -4.05 -17.39 2.81
CA PRO A 208 -4.04 -17.15 1.37
C PRO A 208 -3.06 -18.07 0.62
N THR A 209 -3.33 -18.38 -0.65
CA THR A 209 -2.58 -19.36 -1.45
C THR A 209 -1.22 -18.88 -1.97
N GLY A 210 -0.51 -18.06 -1.24
CA GLY A 210 0.84 -17.60 -1.59
C GLY A 210 1.10 -16.16 -1.19
N TYR A 211 2.19 -15.58 -1.67
CA TYR A 211 2.53 -14.17 -1.45
C TYR A 211 1.39 -13.23 -1.86
N ARG A 212 1.07 -12.28 -0.99
CA ARG A 212 0.03 -11.28 -1.21
C ARG A 212 0.57 -9.87 -1.07
N SER A 213 0.47 -9.11 -2.16
CA SER A 213 0.93 -7.71 -2.23
C SER A 213 -0.13 -6.70 -1.83
N CYS A 214 -1.41 -7.08 -1.83
CA CYS A 214 -2.50 -6.16 -1.53
C CYS A 214 -3.67 -6.84 -0.83
N VAL A 215 -4.29 -6.13 0.13
CA VAL A 215 -5.53 -6.53 0.81
C VAL A 215 -6.50 -5.37 0.93
N GLU A 216 -7.80 -5.64 0.77
CA GLU A 216 -8.89 -4.67 0.96
C GLU A 216 -10.04 -5.27 1.77
N PHE A 217 -10.62 -4.43 2.63
CA PHE A 217 -11.88 -4.75 3.33
C PHE A 217 -13.07 -4.43 2.42
N LEU A 218 -13.93 -5.41 2.17
CA LEU A 218 -15.10 -5.22 1.33
C LEU A 218 -16.34 -4.82 2.15
N LYS A 219 -16.83 -5.72 2.99
CA LYS A 219 -18.01 -5.51 3.86
C LYS A 219 -18.10 -6.59 4.95
N LYS A 220 -18.79 -6.32 6.02
CA LYS A 220 -19.10 -7.27 7.13
C LYS A 220 -17.85 -8.02 7.60
N LYS A 221 -17.67 -9.26 7.16
CA LYS A 221 -16.52 -10.14 7.45
C LYS A 221 -15.73 -10.50 6.19
N GLN A 222 -16.05 -9.84 5.06
CA GLN A 222 -15.47 -10.17 3.76
C GLN A 222 -14.27 -9.28 3.46
N TRP A 223 -13.16 -9.91 3.10
CA TRP A 223 -11.93 -9.27 2.65
C TRP A 223 -11.44 -9.95 1.38
N ILE A 224 -10.69 -9.24 0.59
CA ILE A 224 -10.09 -9.74 -0.64
C ILE A 224 -8.62 -9.38 -0.68
N THR A 225 -7.79 -10.28 -1.20
CA THR A 225 -6.35 -10.07 -1.33
C THR A 225 -5.86 -10.57 -2.69
N CYS A 226 -4.83 -9.92 -3.24
CA CYS A 226 -4.18 -10.38 -4.46
C CYS A 226 -2.66 -10.41 -4.30
N GLY A 227 -2.02 -11.17 -5.18
CA GLY A 227 -0.58 -11.29 -5.29
C GLY A 227 -0.17 -11.85 -6.65
N LEU A 228 1.10 -12.22 -6.78
CA LEU A 228 1.69 -12.62 -8.06
C LEU A 228 1.08 -13.89 -8.66
N ASN A 229 0.43 -14.74 -7.86
CA ASN A 229 -0.11 -16.05 -8.27
C ASN A 229 -1.61 -16.20 -8.07
N GLY A 230 -2.34 -15.10 -7.77
CA GLY A 230 -3.80 -15.19 -7.70
C GLY A 230 -4.47 -14.20 -6.76
N VAL A 231 -5.78 -14.45 -6.58
CA VAL A 231 -6.69 -13.66 -5.76
C VAL A 231 -7.38 -14.59 -4.78
N ASP A 232 -7.38 -14.24 -3.48
CA ASP A 232 -8.12 -14.96 -2.45
C ASP A 232 -9.16 -14.07 -1.79
N ILE A 233 -10.21 -14.69 -1.28
CA ILE A 233 -11.28 -14.05 -0.51
C ILE A 233 -11.46 -14.77 0.83
N THR A 234 -11.82 -14.01 1.84
CA THR A 234 -12.32 -14.55 3.12
C THR A 234 -13.70 -13.98 3.42
N ASN A 235 -14.55 -14.77 4.08
CA ASN A 235 -15.90 -14.38 4.47
C ASN A 235 -16.12 -14.47 6.01
N ASP A 236 -15.04 -14.69 6.77
CA ASP A 236 -15.06 -14.95 8.21
C ASP A 236 -14.05 -14.08 9.00
N ASP A 237 -13.80 -12.87 8.49
CA ASP A 237 -12.79 -11.92 9.03
C ASP A 237 -11.37 -12.51 9.04
N GLY A 238 -11.01 -13.30 8.00
CA GLY A 238 -9.66 -13.76 7.75
C GLY A 238 -9.26 -15.03 8.49
N LYS A 239 -10.22 -15.79 9.05
CA LYS A 239 -9.93 -17.11 9.62
C LYS A 239 -9.55 -18.10 8.52
N THR A 240 -10.33 -18.10 7.44
CA THR A 240 -10.07 -18.97 6.29
C THR A 240 -10.12 -18.18 4.98
N PHE A 241 -9.22 -18.51 4.06
CA PHE A 241 -9.17 -17.95 2.72
C PHE A 241 -9.47 -19.02 1.67
N SER A 242 -10.12 -18.59 0.59
CA SER A 242 -10.40 -19.41 -0.58
C SER A 242 -9.87 -18.71 -1.83
N ASN A 243 -9.13 -19.42 -2.68
CA ASN A 243 -8.67 -18.91 -3.95
C ASN A 243 -9.84 -18.77 -4.94
N ILE A 244 -10.00 -17.59 -5.53
CA ILE A 244 -11.07 -17.30 -6.50
C ILE A 244 -10.53 -17.02 -7.90
N SER A 245 -9.22 -16.81 -8.06
CA SER A 245 -8.55 -16.64 -9.33
C SER A 245 -7.08 -16.98 -9.21
N LYS A 246 -6.52 -17.61 -10.24
CA LYS A 246 -5.07 -17.83 -10.39
C LYS A 246 -4.36 -16.69 -11.13
N GLU A 247 -5.11 -15.69 -11.59
CA GLU A 247 -4.54 -14.50 -12.23
C GLU A 247 -3.85 -13.61 -11.20
N GLY A 248 -2.55 -13.35 -11.43
CA GLY A 248 -1.75 -12.50 -10.56
C GLY A 248 -1.96 -11.01 -10.79
N PHE A 249 -2.04 -10.26 -9.70
CA PHE A 249 -2.11 -8.79 -9.70
C PHE A 249 -1.22 -8.24 -8.60
N HIS A 250 -0.71 -7.01 -8.79
CA HIS A 250 0.08 -6.32 -7.77
C HIS A 250 -0.79 -5.58 -6.78
N VAL A 251 -1.87 -4.97 -7.26
CA VAL A 251 -2.75 -4.12 -6.45
C VAL A 251 -4.22 -4.40 -6.78
N LEU A 252 -5.05 -4.24 -5.79
CA LEU A 252 -6.50 -4.15 -5.93
C LEU A 252 -7.02 -2.95 -5.12
N ARG A 253 -8.07 -2.31 -5.64
CA ARG A 253 -8.73 -1.18 -4.98
C ARG A 253 -10.24 -1.29 -5.12
N LYS A 254 -10.92 -1.17 -4.00
CA LYS A 254 -12.37 -1.05 -3.96
C LYS A 254 -12.78 0.34 -4.45
N ALA A 255 -13.73 0.42 -5.36
CA ALA A 255 -14.31 1.69 -5.79
C ALA A 255 -14.88 2.48 -4.61
N LYS A 256 -14.69 3.81 -4.59
CA LYS A 256 -15.24 4.71 -3.56
C LYS A 256 -16.77 4.63 -3.49
N LYS A 257 -17.44 4.32 -4.62
CA LYS A 257 -18.88 4.10 -4.72
C LYS A 257 -19.17 2.80 -5.47
N GLY A 258 -20.27 2.11 -5.10
CA GLY A 258 -20.68 0.86 -5.73
C GLY A 258 -20.01 -0.39 -5.14
N LYS A 259 -20.06 -1.49 -5.91
CA LYS A 259 -19.61 -2.82 -5.51
C LYS A 259 -18.50 -3.35 -6.42
N THR A 260 -17.67 -2.47 -6.95
CA THR A 260 -16.58 -2.86 -7.87
C THR A 260 -15.24 -2.86 -7.16
N VAL A 261 -14.45 -3.87 -7.45
CA VAL A 261 -13.02 -3.92 -7.15
C VAL A 261 -12.27 -3.90 -8.48
N TYR A 262 -11.28 -3.04 -8.61
CA TYR A 262 -10.37 -2.99 -9.74
C TYR A 262 -9.04 -3.60 -9.33
N PHE A 263 -8.39 -4.25 -10.29
CA PHE A 263 -7.09 -4.88 -10.13
C PHE A 263 -6.14 -4.34 -11.17
N ALA A 264 -4.86 -4.19 -10.81
CA ALA A 264 -3.79 -3.90 -11.76
C ALA A 264 -2.60 -4.83 -11.51
N GLY A 265 -1.93 -5.22 -12.59
CA GLY A 265 -0.82 -6.16 -12.56
C GLY A 265 0.19 -5.91 -13.66
N GLY A 266 1.21 -6.76 -13.70
CA GLY A 266 2.29 -6.67 -14.68
C GLY A 266 1.79 -6.71 -16.13
N GLY A 267 2.55 -6.05 -17.03
CA GLY A 267 2.23 -5.99 -18.46
C GLY A 267 0.96 -5.23 -18.80
N GLY A 268 0.54 -4.28 -17.95
CA GLY A 268 -0.67 -3.49 -18.14
C GLY A 268 -1.97 -4.26 -17.92
N ARG A 269 -1.92 -5.38 -17.23
CA ARG A 269 -3.10 -6.18 -16.91
C ARG A 269 -4.04 -5.42 -15.98
N ILE A 270 -5.30 -5.32 -16.39
CA ILE A 270 -6.38 -4.74 -15.60
C ILE A 270 -7.46 -5.79 -15.39
N GLY A 271 -7.97 -5.89 -14.17
CA GLY A 271 -9.10 -6.74 -13.82
C GLY A 271 -10.22 -5.96 -13.16
N LYS A 272 -11.43 -6.50 -13.23
CA LYS A 272 -12.62 -5.94 -12.59
C LYS A 272 -13.49 -7.05 -12.01
N MET A 273 -13.90 -6.89 -10.77
CA MET A 273 -14.83 -7.78 -10.10
C MET A 273 -15.98 -6.96 -9.48
N VAL A 274 -17.20 -7.49 -9.59
CA VAL A 274 -18.37 -6.95 -8.88
C VAL A 274 -18.74 -7.93 -7.77
N TRP A 275 -18.96 -7.47 -6.54
CA TRP A 275 -19.18 -8.27 -5.31
C TRP A 275 -20.42 -7.89 -4.53
#